data_cf26ab76d197aa3a0eba695d1b10bad1
#
_entry.id   cf26ab76d197aa3a0eba695d1b10bad1
#
_cell.length_a   1.000
_cell.length_b   1.000
_cell.length_c   1.000
_cell.angle_alpha   90.00
_cell.angle_beta   90.00
_cell.angle_gamma   90.00
#
_symmetry.space_group_name_H-M   'P 1'
#
loop_
_entity.id
_entity.type
_entity.pdbx_description
1 polymer ?
#
loop_
_entity_poly.entity_id
_entity_poly.type
_entity_poly.pdbx_seq_one_letter_code
_entity_poly.pdbx_strand_id
1 'polypeptide(L)'
;MRICQVFARRGYNIESLVVSQGRDANFSRMTIGLKGAPEGLEQIVKQVTKLIDVMHCFEHTAADAVVKEMLLIKFLVGDTQQRTDALQIIEHFNGKTVDLTPSSMTAMITGDSPKVDAAASMLSQFDIIETVRTGKVVMARGEHPT
;
A
#
# COMPACT_ATOMS: atom_id res chain seq x y z
N MET A 1 -12.73 -4.69 15.59
CA MET A 1 -11.50 -4.16 16.18
C MET A 1 -11.74 -2.76 16.76
N ARG A 2 -11.28 -2.54 17.99
CA ARG A 2 -11.47 -1.25 18.68
C ARG A 2 -10.83 -0.07 17.96
N ILE A 3 -9.65 -0.29 17.36
CA ILE A 3 -8.92 0.76 16.64
C ILE A 3 -9.74 1.25 15.45
N CYS A 4 -10.30 0.34 14.66
CA CYS A 4 -11.13 0.72 13.51
C CYS A 4 -12.38 1.49 13.94
N GLN A 5 -12.96 1.17 15.09
CA GLN A 5 -14.11 1.88 15.61
C GLN A 5 -13.80 3.34 15.96
N VAL A 6 -12.59 3.61 16.46
CA VAL A 6 -12.16 4.98 16.76
C VAL A 6 -12.17 5.83 15.50
N PHE A 7 -11.63 5.29 14.38
CA PHE A 7 -11.61 6.01 13.11
C PHE A 7 -13.01 6.22 12.56
N ALA A 8 -13.87 5.20 12.62
CA ALA A 8 -15.23 5.30 12.14
C ALA A 8 -16.03 6.38 12.87
N ARG A 9 -15.88 6.47 14.19
CA ARG A 9 -16.57 7.47 15.02
C ARG A 9 -16.18 8.90 14.67
N ARG A 10 -14.96 9.11 14.16
CA ARG A 10 -14.43 10.43 13.79
C ARG A 10 -14.66 10.78 12.34
N GLY A 11 -15.34 9.92 11.57
CA GLY A 11 -15.61 10.16 10.16
C GLY A 11 -14.44 9.97 9.23
N TYR A 12 -13.40 9.27 9.66
CA TYR A 12 -12.26 8.92 8.81
C TYR A 12 -12.48 7.59 8.13
N ASN A 13 -12.19 7.56 6.84
CA ASN A 13 -12.22 6.32 6.06
C ASN A 13 -10.83 5.68 6.06
N ILE A 14 -10.77 4.40 6.45
CA ILE A 14 -9.53 3.63 6.35
C ILE A 14 -9.37 3.20 4.90
N GLU A 15 -8.33 3.70 4.22
CA GLU A 15 -8.02 3.33 2.84
C GLU A 15 -7.22 2.04 2.79
N SER A 16 -6.35 1.83 3.76
CA SER A 16 -5.49 0.65 3.80
C SER A 16 -5.14 0.28 5.23
N LEU A 17 -4.90 -1.00 5.42
CA LEU A 17 -4.54 -1.55 6.72
C LEU A 17 -3.51 -2.66 6.49
N VAL A 18 -2.33 -2.49 7.07
CA VAL A 18 -1.27 -3.51 7.03
C VAL A 18 -0.88 -3.85 8.46
N VAL A 19 -0.94 -5.14 8.76
CA VAL A 19 -0.53 -5.65 10.08
C VAL A 19 0.66 -6.55 9.85
N SER A 20 1.75 -6.30 10.58
CA SER A 20 2.94 -7.14 10.51
C SER A 20 3.52 -7.32 11.91
N GLN A 21 4.22 -8.44 12.07
CA GLN A 21 4.97 -8.70 13.28
C GLN A 21 6.23 -7.84 13.25
N GLY A 22 6.48 -7.13 14.34
CA GLY A 22 7.67 -6.32 14.47
C GLY A 22 8.91 -7.16 14.79
N ARG A 23 10.01 -6.48 15.07
CA ARG A 23 11.26 -7.12 15.48
C ARG A 23 11.08 -7.97 16.75
N ASP A 24 10.27 -7.47 17.68
CA ASP A 24 9.86 -8.23 18.86
C ASP A 24 8.55 -8.96 18.54
N ALA A 25 8.56 -10.29 18.65
CA ALA A 25 7.41 -11.13 18.33
C ALA A 25 6.18 -10.89 19.22
N ASN A 26 6.36 -10.26 20.38
CA ASN A 26 5.26 -9.93 21.28
C ASN A 26 4.47 -8.69 20.83
N PHE A 27 4.96 -7.95 19.85
CA PHE A 27 4.33 -6.73 19.36
C PHE A 27 4.08 -6.80 17.87
N SER A 28 2.95 -6.26 17.47
CA SER A 28 2.61 -6.13 16.06
C SER A 28 2.63 -4.65 15.67
N ARG A 29 3.01 -4.39 14.44
CA ARG A 29 2.91 -3.07 13.83
C ARG A 29 1.68 -3.03 12.95
N MET A 30 0.88 -2.01 13.13
CA MET A 30 -0.28 -1.75 12.29
C MET A 30 -0.08 -0.41 11.58
N THR A 31 -0.07 -0.45 10.25
CA THR A 31 0.01 0.76 9.43
C THR A 31 -1.36 1.02 8.83
N ILE A 32 -1.93 2.18 9.16
CA ILE A 32 -3.28 2.55 8.72
C ILE A 32 -3.18 3.75 7.80
N GLY A 33 -3.62 3.58 6.56
CA GLY A 33 -3.72 4.68 5.60
C GLY A 33 -5.09 5.32 5.71
N LEU A 34 -5.11 6.63 5.88
CA LEU A 34 -6.34 7.41 6.08
C LEU A 34 -6.48 8.49 5.05
N LYS A 35 -7.73 8.82 4.75
CA LYS A 35 -8.10 9.98 3.98
C LYS A 35 -9.09 10.80 4.78
N GLY A 36 -8.79 12.08 4.98
CA GLY A 36 -9.64 12.97 5.77
C GLY A 36 -8.94 14.27 6.10
N ALA A 37 -9.61 15.13 6.86
CA ALA A 37 -9.06 16.41 7.27
C ALA A 37 -7.93 16.25 8.28
N PRO A 38 -6.77 16.93 8.08
CA PRO A 38 -5.63 16.77 9.00
C PRO A 38 -5.91 17.23 10.42
N GLU A 39 -6.84 18.15 10.62
CA GLU A 39 -7.10 18.75 11.94
C GLU A 39 -7.63 17.74 12.98
N GLY A 40 -8.32 16.69 12.53
CA GLY A 40 -8.85 15.68 13.44
C GLY A 40 -7.87 14.58 13.80
N LEU A 41 -6.75 14.49 13.10
CA LEU A 41 -5.83 13.37 13.23
C LEU A 41 -5.15 13.32 14.59
N GLU A 42 -4.78 14.47 15.14
CA GLU A 42 -4.17 14.55 16.47
C GLU A 42 -5.08 13.96 17.56
N GLN A 43 -6.37 14.24 17.49
CA GLN A 43 -7.34 13.69 18.43
C GLN A 43 -7.46 12.17 18.32
N ILE A 44 -7.43 11.66 17.09
CA ILE A 44 -7.48 10.23 16.82
C ILE A 44 -6.24 9.54 17.41
N VAL A 45 -5.06 10.10 17.19
CA VAL A 45 -3.80 9.56 17.74
C VAL A 45 -3.90 9.48 19.26
N LYS A 46 -4.42 10.53 19.90
CA LYS A 46 -4.61 10.54 21.37
C LYS A 46 -5.59 9.46 21.83
N GLN A 47 -6.69 9.27 21.13
CA GLN A 47 -7.69 8.27 21.49
C GLN A 47 -7.18 6.85 21.30
N VAL A 48 -6.46 6.58 20.20
CA VAL A 48 -5.87 5.27 19.95
C VAL A 48 -4.82 4.94 20.99
N THR A 49 -4.01 5.91 21.39
CA THR A 49 -2.97 5.71 22.41
C THR A 49 -3.54 5.33 23.77
N LYS A 50 -4.78 5.71 24.04
CA LYS A 50 -5.47 5.36 25.31
C LYS A 50 -5.94 3.91 25.37
N LEU A 51 -5.99 3.19 24.26
CA LEU A 51 -6.39 1.79 24.26
C LEU A 51 -5.35 0.94 24.99
N ILE A 52 -5.80 -0.02 25.77
CA ILE A 52 -4.93 -0.81 26.67
C ILE A 52 -3.80 -1.52 25.92
N ASP A 53 -4.11 -2.06 24.74
CA ASP A 53 -3.16 -2.88 23.98
C ASP A 53 -2.26 -2.06 23.05
N VAL A 54 -2.39 -0.73 23.04
CA VAL A 54 -1.59 0.14 22.19
C VAL A 54 -0.41 0.69 23.00
N MET A 55 0.80 0.35 22.55
CA MET A 55 2.03 0.84 23.19
C MET A 55 2.34 2.28 22.78
N HIS A 56 2.23 2.59 21.52
CA HIS A 56 2.36 3.95 21.01
C HIS A 56 1.71 4.08 19.63
N CYS A 57 1.40 5.31 19.26
CA CYS A 57 0.79 5.63 17.98
C CYS A 57 1.34 6.96 17.49
N PHE A 58 1.82 7.00 16.25
CA PHE A 58 2.36 8.21 15.62
C PHE A 58 1.74 8.42 14.26
N GLU A 59 1.61 9.68 13.87
CA GLU A 59 1.23 10.03 12.52
C GLU A 59 2.48 10.29 11.66
N HIS A 60 2.40 9.94 10.39
CA HIS A 60 3.48 10.16 9.43
C HIS A 60 2.93 10.68 8.11
N THR A 61 3.75 11.48 7.46
CA THR A 61 3.48 11.97 6.10
C THR A 61 4.62 11.54 5.19
N ALA A 62 4.45 11.74 3.88
CA ALA A 62 5.50 11.40 2.91
C ALA A 62 6.79 12.20 3.13
N ALA A 63 6.72 13.33 3.85
CA ALA A 63 7.89 14.17 4.13
C ALA A 63 8.81 13.56 5.19
N ASP A 64 8.25 12.94 6.24
CA ASP A 64 9.01 12.43 7.38
C ASP A 64 9.19 10.90 7.35
N ALA A 65 8.61 10.23 6.40
CA ALA A 65 8.62 8.77 6.34
C ALA A 65 8.77 8.25 4.93
N VAL A 66 9.32 7.04 4.83
CA VAL A 66 9.28 6.27 3.60
C VAL A 66 7.95 5.55 3.56
N VAL A 67 7.17 5.80 2.50
CA VAL A 67 5.86 5.19 2.30
C VAL A 67 5.90 4.41 0.99
N LYS A 68 5.65 3.11 1.05
CA LYS A 68 5.67 2.24 -0.13
C LYS A 68 4.48 1.30 -0.11
N GLU A 69 4.09 0.85 -1.29
CA GLU A 69 3.09 -0.19 -1.45
C GLU A 69 3.45 -1.08 -2.64
N MET A 70 2.76 -2.21 -2.75
CA MET A 70 3.01 -3.18 -3.82
C MET A 70 1.71 -3.50 -4.54
N LEU A 71 1.81 -3.63 -5.85
CA LEU A 71 0.72 -4.07 -6.73
C LEU A 71 1.13 -5.37 -7.41
N LEU A 72 0.27 -6.39 -7.32
CA LEU A 72 0.34 -7.57 -8.18
C LEU A 72 -0.84 -7.49 -9.13
N ILE A 73 -0.57 -7.56 -10.43
CA ILE A 73 -1.60 -7.45 -11.45
C ILE A 73 -1.41 -8.56 -12.50
N LYS A 74 -2.46 -9.32 -12.71
CA LYS A 74 -2.48 -10.42 -13.69
C LYS A 74 -3.39 -10.05 -14.84
N PHE A 75 -2.92 -10.23 -16.06
CA PHE A 75 -3.68 -9.88 -17.25
C PHE A 75 -3.37 -10.81 -18.42
N LEU A 76 -4.31 -10.86 -19.36
CA LEU A 76 -4.13 -11.63 -20.58
C LEU A 76 -3.32 -10.85 -21.60
N VAL A 77 -2.49 -11.58 -22.36
CA VAL A 77 -1.76 -11.04 -23.51
C VAL A 77 -2.11 -11.90 -24.72
N GLY A 78 -2.76 -11.29 -25.72
CA GLY A 78 -3.30 -12.03 -26.85
C GLY A 78 -2.29 -12.33 -27.94
N ASP A 79 -1.23 -11.52 -28.06
CA ASP A 79 -0.24 -11.67 -29.11
C ASP A 79 1.12 -11.12 -28.65
N THR A 80 2.11 -11.24 -29.54
CA THR A 80 3.48 -10.77 -29.27
C THR A 80 3.54 -9.26 -29.05
N GLN A 81 2.73 -8.49 -29.78
CA GLN A 81 2.71 -7.03 -29.66
C GLN A 81 2.21 -6.62 -28.27
N GLN A 82 1.13 -7.21 -27.80
CA GLN A 82 0.62 -6.93 -26.46
C GLN A 82 1.63 -7.30 -25.39
N ARG A 83 2.30 -8.43 -25.56
CA ARG A 83 3.34 -8.86 -24.62
C ARG A 83 4.49 -7.86 -24.58
N THR A 84 4.94 -7.39 -25.73
CA THR A 84 6.00 -6.39 -25.82
C THR A 84 5.58 -5.08 -25.17
N ASP A 85 4.36 -4.62 -25.42
CA ASP A 85 3.82 -3.40 -24.84
C ASP A 85 3.76 -3.52 -23.31
N ALA A 86 3.30 -4.66 -22.80
CA ALA A 86 3.23 -4.90 -21.37
C ALA A 86 4.62 -4.88 -20.73
N LEU A 87 5.61 -5.53 -21.36
CA LEU A 87 6.97 -5.54 -20.85
C LEU A 87 7.57 -4.13 -20.78
N GLN A 88 7.29 -3.30 -21.80
CA GLN A 88 7.74 -1.91 -21.79
C GLN A 88 7.14 -1.09 -20.66
N ILE A 89 5.85 -1.28 -20.40
CA ILE A 89 5.18 -0.59 -19.30
C ILE A 89 5.77 -1.02 -17.95
N ILE A 90 5.93 -2.33 -17.74
CA ILE A 90 6.51 -2.88 -16.52
C ILE A 90 7.93 -2.33 -16.30
N GLU A 91 8.74 -2.30 -17.34
CA GLU A 91 10.10 -1.77 -17.27
C GLU A 91 10.13 -0.28 -16.94
N HIS A 92 9.23 0.49 -17.55
CA HIS A 92 9.12 1.93 -17.28
C HIS A 92 8.90 2.24 -15.80
N PHE A 93 8.11 1.41 -15.11
CA PHE A 93 7.82 1.58 -13.69
C PHE A 93 8.79 0.80 -12.79
N ASN A 94 9.88 0.27 -13.33
CA ASN A 94 10.84 -0.57 -12.62
C ASN A 94 10.19 -1.77 -11.94
N GLY A 95 9.13 -2.29 -12.55
CA GLY A 95 8.45 -3.48 -12.06
C GLY A 95 9.14 -4.75 -12.53
N LYS A 96 8.58 -5.86 -12.12
CA LYS A 96 9.07 -7.18 -12.50
C LYS A 96 7.92 -8.06 -12.97
N THR A 97 8.21 -8.89 -13.97
CA THR A 97 7.30 -9.96 -14.37
C THR A 97 7.58 -11.15 -13.44
N VAL A 98 6.60 -11.52 -12.63
CA VAL A 98 6.76 -12.58 -11.63
C VAL A 98 6.18 -13.90 -12.08
N ASP A 99 5.33 -13.89 -13.09
CA ASP A 99 4.80 -15.08 -13.74
C ASP A 99 4.51 -14.78 -15.20
N LEU A 100 4.81 -15.72 -16.07
CA LEU A 100 4.61 -15.57 -17.51
C LEU A 100 4.17 -16.90 -18.10
N THR A 101 3.03 -16.88 -18.77
CA THR A 101 2.53 -18.01 -19.57
C THR A 101 2.37 -17.57 -21.02
N PRO A 102 2.09 -18.49 -21.97
CA PRO A 102 1.86 -18.09 -23.35
C PRO A 102 0.71 -17.09 -23.54
N SER A 103 -0.25 -17.05 -22.62
CA SER A 103 -1.45 -16.23 -22.75
C SER A 103 -1.64 -15.20 -21.64
N SER A 104 -0.80 -15.20 -20.63
CA SER A 104 -0.98 -14.28 -19.48
C SER A 104 0.35 -13.83 -18.89
N MET A 105 0.29 -12.72 -18.18
CA MET A 105 1.42 -12.17 -17.42
C MET A 105 0.94 -11.69 -16.06
N THR A 106 1.82 -11.85 -15.06
CA THR A 106 1.63 -11.24 -13.76
C THR A 106 2.81 -10.31 -13.47
N ALA A 107 2.50 -9.05 -13.21
CA ALA A 107 3.50 -8.03 -12.92
C ALA A 107 3.46 -7.64 -11.46
N MET A 108 4.63 -7.29 -10.92
CA MET A 108 4.77 -6.73 -9.58
C MET A 108 5.34 -5.33 -9.69
N ILE A 109 4.60 -4.35 -9.18
CA ILE A 109 5.02 -2.94 -9.17
C ILE A 109 5.10 -2.48 -7.72
N THR A 110 6.21 -1.88 -7.34
CA THR A 110 6.38 -1.32 -6.00
C THR A 110 6.73 0.15 -6.10
N GLY A 111 6.28 0.93 -5.13
CA GLY A 111 6.58 2.34 -5.09
C GLY A 111 5.59 3.10 -4.22
N ASP A 112 5.60 4.43 -4.36
CA ASP A 112 4.62 5.27 -3.71
C ASP A 112 3.25 5.15 -4.42
N SER A 113 2.21 5.67 -3.79
CA SER A 113 0.85 5.53 -4.33
C SER A 113 0.67 6.15 -5.71
N PRO A 114 1.20 7.36 -6.02
CA PRO A 114 1.08 7.90 -7.37
C PRO A 114 1.71 7.03 -8.44
N LYS A 115 2.87 6.43 -8.16
CA LYS A 115 3.54 5.51 -9.09
C LYS A 115 2.71 4.26 -9.32
N VAL A 116 2.20 3.65 -8.25
CA VAL A 116 1.39 2.44 -8.34
C VAL A 116 0.08 2.72 -9.06
N ASP A 117 -0.57 3.88 -8.79
CA ASP A 117 -1.77 4.30 -9.50
C ASP A 117 -1.52 4.45 -10.98
N ALA A 118 -0.41 5.09 -11.37
CA ALA A 118 -0.06 5.29 -12.77
C ALA A 118 0.20 3.96 -13.47
N ALA A 119 0.90 3.04 -12.83
CA ALA A 119 1.16 1.71 -13.39
C ALA A 119 -0.14 0.92 -13.58
N ALA A 120 -1.02 0.94 -12.59
CA ALA A 120 -2.32 0.27 -12.70
C ALA A 120 -3.16 0.84 -13.85
N SER A 121 -3.15 2.17 -14.01
CA SER A 121 -3.87 2.84 -15.09
C SER A 121 -3.32 2.43 -16.46
N MET A 122 -2.00 2.41 -16.62
CA MET A 122 -1.37 2.01 -17.89
C MET A 122 -1.65 0.54 -18.21
N LEU A 123 -1.63 -0.34 -17.24
CA LEU A 123 -1.88 -1.76 -17.43
C LEU A 123 -3.36 -2.08 -17.62
N SER A 124 -4.27 -1.14 -17.34
CA SER A 124 -5.71 -1.34 -17.52
C SER A 124 -6.13 -1.47 -18.98
N GLN A 125 -5.26 -1.15 -19.93
CA GLN A 125 -5.52 -1.39 -21.37
C GLN A 125 -5.59 -2.87 -21.72
N PHE A 126 -5.03 -3.74 -20.89
CA PHE A 126 -5.07 -5.19 -21.07
C PHE A 126 -6.29 -5.78 -20.37
N ASP A 127 -6.58 -7.04 -20.69
CA ASP A 127 -7.66 -7.79 -20.05
C ASP A 127 -7.21 -8.26 -18.66
N ILE A 128 -7.60 -7.50 -17.63
CA ILE A 128 -7.18 -7.77 -16.27
C ILE A 128 -7.95 -8.96 -15.71
N ILE A 129 -7.23 -9.98 -15.23
CA ILE A 129 -7.82 -11.16 -14.58
C ILE A 129 -8.07 -10.87 -13.09
N GLU A 130 -7.03 -10.38 -12.41
CA GLU A 130 -7.14 -10.01 -11.01
C GLU A 130 -6.05 -9.03 -10.62
N THR A 131 -6.30 -8.30 -9.56
CA THR A 131 -5.37 -7.33 -9.00
C THR A 131 -5.34 -7.47 -7.49
N VAL A 132 -4.14 -7.49 -6.93
CA VAL A 132 -3.94 -7.42 -5.48
C VAL A 132 -3.06 -6.22 -5.20
N ARG A 133 -3.54 -5.33 -4.35
CA ARG A 133 -2.78 -4.15 -3.93
C ARG A 133 -2.66 -4.17 -2.42
N THR A 134 -1.42 -4.09 -1.91
CA THR A 134 -1.19 -4.03 -0.49
C THR A 134 -1.58 -2.66 0.05
N GLY A 135 -1.74 -2.56 1.35
CA GLY A 135 -1.77 -1.26 1.99
C GLY A 135 -0.38 -0.64 1.99
N LYS A 136 -0.31 0.62 2.37
CA LYS A 136 0.95 1.34 2.51
C LYS A 136 1.73 0.81 3.70
N VAL A 137 3.03 0.58 3.50
CA VAL A 137 3.96 0.32 4.59
C VAL A 137 4.78 1.58 4.80
N VAL A 138 5.03 1.92 6.06
CA VAL A 138 5.61 3.20 6.44
C VAL A 138 6.77 2.95 7.40
N MET A 139 7.86 3.67 7.17
CA MET A 139 9.01 3.64 8.06
C MET A 139 9.58 5.05 8.17
N ALA A 140 9.81 5.52 9.40
CA ALA A 140 10.37 6.85 9.63
C ALA A 140 11.75 6.97 8.97
N ARG A 141 12.04 8.16 8.47
CA ARG A 141 13.35 8.44 7.84
C ARG A 141 14.41 8.63 8.91
N GLY A 142 15.67 8.34 8.55
CA GLY A 142 16.81 8.54 9.44
C GLY A 142 16.93 7.43 10.49
N GLU A 143 17.47 7.78 11.64
CA GLU A 143 17.77 6.82 12.70
C GLU A 143 16.64 6.61 13.70
N HIS A 144 15.56 7.38 13.60
CA HIS A 144 14.44 7.29 14.54
C HIS A 144 13.56 6.09 14.23
N PRO A 145 13.19 5.28 15.24
CA PRO A 145 12.21 4.21 15.03
C PRO A 145 10.83 4.79 14.72
N THR A 146 10.07 4.04 13.96
CA THR A 146 8.69 4.41 13.61
C THR A 146 7.74 4.22 14.77
#